data_5f7ccfbabb5a8fe1244a20cafb1d36f4
#
_entry.id   5f7ccfbabb5a8fe1244a20cafb1d36f4
#
_cell.length_a   1.000
_cell.length_b   1.000
_cell.length_c   1.000
_cell.angle_alpha   90.00
_cell.angle_beta   90.00
_cell.angle_gamma   90.00
#
_symmetry.space_group_name_H-M   'P 1'
#
loop_
_entity.id
_entity.type
_entity.pdbx_description
1 polymer ?
#
loop_
_entity_poly.entity_id
_entity_poly.type
_entity_poly.pdbx_seq_one_letter_code
_entity_poly.pdbx_strand_id
1 'polypeptide(L)'
;MGSKRDSNSAVKKVFEWIRKQSKKMKILLAVMAMLFSLVALKLTAKYHNHFFVASESIHAAGILVLIYKLTTKKTCSGLSLKSQELTAIYLAVRVVCSFNLEGDIHTLLDFATFLFTAWVIFMIRFKLKSTYIKELDNFPIYYMVVPCAILAMLINPRTAHIYFSHVLWAFCVYLEAVSVMPQLRMMQNAKMIEPFTAHYVFALGMARFLACAHWIIQVYETGGRYLFLVGYGYLWFPMAILAEIVQTFILVDFCYYYIKSFMQGQLIIRMPV
;
A
#
# COMPACT_ATOMS: atom_id res chain seq x y z
N MET A 1 -11.99 35.45 13.04
CA MET A 1 -12.60 34.64 11.95
C MET A 1 -11.99 34.86 10.56
N GLY A 2 -10.89 35.61 10.41
CA GLY A 2 -10.25 35.95 9.11
C GLY A 2 -9.20 34.97 8.59
N SER A 3 -8.53 34.20 9.43
CA SER A 3 -7.34 33.42 9.05
C SER A 3 -7.59 32.15 8.19
N LYS A 4 -8.77 31.54 8.22
CA LYS A 4 -9.10 30.35 7.42
C LYS A 4 -9.44 30.64 5.94
N ARG A 5 -9.81 31.87 5.61
CA ARG A 5 -10.19 32.26 4.24
C ARG A 5 -8.98 32.55 3.35
N ASP A 6 -7.90 33.08 3.91
CA ASP A 6 -6.67 33.43 3.17
C ASP A 6 -5.81 32.21 2.83
N SER A 7 -5.76 31.19 3.69
CA SER A 7 -5.02 29.96 3.44
C SER A 7 -5.59 29.18 2.24
N ASN A 8 -6.91 29.13 2.09
CA ASN A 8 -7.57 28.50 0.94
C ASN A 8 -7.30 29.23 -0.39
N SER A 9 -7.06 30.54 -0.36
CA SER A 9 -6.72 31.34 -1.54
C SER A 9 -5.28 31.08 -2.00
N ALA A 10 -4.33 30.98 -1.08
CA ALA A 10 -2.92 30.72 -1.39
C ALA A 10 -2.73 29.31 -1.97
N VAL A 11 -3.37 28.30 -1.37
CA VAL A 11 -3.34 26.91 -1.84
C VAL A 11 -3.91 26.81 -3.26
N LYS A 12 -5.05 27.44 -3.55
CA LYS A 12 -5.63 27.47 -4.91
C LYS A 12 -4.68 28.10 -5.93
N LYS A 13 -4.02 29.21 -5.61
CA LYS A 13 -3.05 29.86 -6.51
C LYS A 13 -1.86 28.98 -6.83
N VAL A 14 -1.31 28.25 -5.85
CA VAL A 14 -0.22 27.29 -6.04
C VAL A 14 -0.67 26.15 -6.95
N PHE A 15 -1.86 25.58 -6.73
CA PHE A 15 -2.40 24.53 -7.58
C PHE A 15 -2.64 24.98 -9.03
N GLU A 16 -3.18 26.19 -9.23
CA GLU A 16 -3.37 26.76 -10.56
C GLU A 16 -2.03 26.98 -11.28
N TRP A 17 -1.00 27.43 -10.56
CA TRP A 17 0.35 27.60 -11.10
C TRP A 17 0.97 26.25 -11.50
N ILE A 18 0.89 25.21 -10.63
CA ILE A 18 1.36 23.85 -10.95
C ILE A 18 0.61 23.31 -12.18
N ARG A 19 -0.69 23.56 -12.29
CA ARG A 19 -1.52 23.10 -13.41
C ARG A 19 -1.06 23.68 -14.75
N LYS A 20 -0.55 24.90 -14.79
CA LYS A 20 -0.05 25.59 -15.99
C LYS A 20 1.33 25.11 -16.45
N GLN A 21 2.07 24.36 -15.60
CA GLN A 21 3.42 23.91 -15.92
C GLN A 21 3.44 22.75 -16.95
N SER A 22 4.58 22.62 -17.67
CA SER A 22 4.80 21.53 -18.61
C SER A 22 4.86 20.16 -17.91
N LYS A 23 4.62 19.06 -18.65
CA LYS A 23 4.70 17.70 -18.07
C LYS A 23 6.04 17.42 -17.38
N LYS A 24 7.16 17.83 -18.00
CA LYS A 24 8.52 17.68 -17.44
C LYS A 24 8.67 18.45 -16.12
N MET A 25 8.17 19.69 -16.07
CA MET A 25 8.21 20.52 -14.87
C MET A 25 7.34 19.93 -13.73
N LYS A 26 6.17 19.36 -14.06
CA LYS A 26 5.31 18.69 -13.06
C LYS A 26 6.00 17.46 -12.45
N ILE A 27 6.69 16.67 -13.27
CA ILE A 27 7.48 15.52 -12.79
C ILE A 27 8.62 16.02 -11.90
N LEU A 28 9.35 17.04 -12.31
CA LEU A 28 10.43 17.63 -11.52
C LEU A 28 9.91 18.17 -10.17
N LEU A 29 8.79 18.89 -10.17
CA LEU A 29 8.17 19.41 -8.95
C LEU A 29 7.68 18.28 -8.03
N ALA A 30 7.13 17.21 -8.59
CA ALA A 30 6.71 16.04 -7.82
C ALA A 30 7.92 15.34 -7.17
N VAL A 31 9.02 15.15 -7.92
CA VAL A 31 10.27 14.57 -7.39
C VAL A 31 10.87 15.49 -6.31
N MET A 32 10.92 16.80 -6.53
CA MET A 32 11.41 17.77 -5.54
C MET A 32 10.55 17.81 -4.28
N ALA A 33 9.22 17.75 -4.42
CA ALA A 33 8.31 17.68 -3.28
C ALA A 33 8.47 16.37 -2.51
N MET A 34 8.69 15.26 -3.22
CA MET A 34 8.97 13.96 -2.61
C MET A 34 10.30 13.98 -1.84
N LEU A 35 11.38 14.49 -2.45
CA LEU A 35 12.68 14.63 -1.78
C LEU A 35 12.60 15.56 -0.57
N PHE A 36 11.90 16.68 -0.70
CA PHE A 36 11.70 17.63 0.40
C PHE A 36 10.90 17.01 1.55
N SER A 37 9.83 16.26 1.25
CA SER A 37 9.07 15.55 2.28
C SER A 37 9.91 14.45 2.94
N LEU A 38 10.74 13.72 2.20
CA LEU A 38 11.67 12.73 2.78
C LEU A 38 12.70 13.40 3.71
N VAL A 39 13.27 14.53 3.30
CA VAL A 39 14.22 15.29 4.14
C VAL A 39 13.53 15.88 5.36
N ALA A 40 12.35 16.50 5.20
CA ALA A 40 11.58 17.04 6.32
C ALA A 40 11.18 15.96 7.32
N LEU A 41 10.75 14.80 6.82
CA LEU A 41 10.43 13.64 7.66
C LEU A 41 11.67 13.10 8.38
N LYS A 42 12.83 13.04 7.71
CA LYS A 42 14.09 12.65 8.36
C LYS A 42 14.50 13.61 9.48
N LEU A 43 14.31 14.91 9.30
CA LEU A 43 14.64 15.92 10.30
C LEU A 43 13.69 15.94 11.50
N THR A 44 12.42 15.57 11.28
CA THR A 44 11.37 15.55 12.32
C THR A 44 11.21 14.18 13.00
N ALA A 45 11.45 13.09 12.28
CA ALA A 45 11.35 11.74 12.81
C ALA A 45 12.69 11.28 13.37
N LYS A 46 12.79 11.26 14.70
CA LYS A 46 14.00 10.84 15.44
C LYS A 46 14.31 9.34 15.30
N TYR A 47 13.31 8.54 14.81
CA TYR A 47 13.41 7.09 14.64
C TYR A 47 12.72 6.67 13.33
N HIS A 48 13.38 5.87 12.52
CA HIS A 48 12.85 5.32 11.25
C HIS A 48 11.57 4.48 11.44
N ASN A 49 11.37 3.84 12.60
CA ASN A 49 10.16 3.08 12.93
C ASN A 49 8.86 3.88 12.83
N HIS A 50 8.89 5.21 12.99
CA HIS A 50 7.69 6.04 12.84
C HIS A 50 7.08 5.99 11.45
N PHE A 51 7.89 5.82 10.40
CA PHE A 51 7.39 5.68 9.03
C PHE A 51 6.65 4.37 8.83
N PHE A 52 7.16 3.32 9.46
CA PHE A 52 6.54 2.00 9.37
C PHE A 52 5.20 1.97 10.12
N VAL A 53 5.14 2.49 11.35
CA VAL A 53 3.90 2.65 12.12
C VAL A 53 2.88 3.52 11.37
N ALA A 54 3.33 4.62 10.77
CA ALA A 54 2.47 5.48 9.96
C ALA A 54 1.91 4.75 8.73
N SER A 55 2.74 3.95 8.04
CA SER A 55 2.33 3.11 6.92
C SER A 55 1.21 2.14 7.31
N GLU A 56 1.40 1.37 8.38
CA GLU A 56 0.42 0.42 8.89
C GLU A 56 -0.87 1.12 9.35
N SER A 57 -0.75 2.27 10.01
CA SER A 57 -1.90 3.07 10.45
C SER A 57 -2.73 3.58 9.25
N ILE A 58 -2.07 4.03 8.18
CA ILE A 58 -2.75 4.49 6.96
C ILE A 58 -3.40 3.30 6.25
N HIS A 59 -2.76 2.13 6.22
CA HIS A 59 -3.37 0.92 5.70
C HIS A 59 -4.64 0.55 6.46
N ALA A 60 -4.58 0.50 7.78
CA ALA A 60 -5.75 0.25 8.64
C ALA A 60 -6.86 1.29 8.40
N ALA A 61 -6.52 2.57 8.29
CA ALA A 61 -7.48 3.63 7.96
C ALA A 61 -8.14 3.41 6.58
N GLY A 62 -7.38 2.96 5.58
CA GLY A 62 -7.92 2.58 4.27
C GLY A 62 -8.97 1.46 4.37
N ILE A 63 -8.72 0.43 5.17
CA ILE A 63 -9.71 -0.63 5.41
C ILE A 63 -10.95 -0.09 6.16
N LEU A 64 -10.79 0.84 7.10
CA LEU A 64 -11.93 1.49 7.77
C LEU A 64 -12.81 2.27 6.79
N VAL A 65 -12.24 2.89 5.75
CA VAL A 65 -13.00 3.51 4.66
C VAL A 65 -13.86 2.48 3.92
N LEU A 66 -13.34 1.26 3.70
CA LEU A 66 -14.14 0.16 3.13
C LEU A 66 -15.27 -0.28 4.08
N ILE A 67 -14.98 -0.41 5.36
CA ILE A 67 -16.00 -0.75 6.37
C ILE A 67 -17.13 0.28 6.34
N TYR A 68 -16.78 1.57 6.34
CA TYR A 68 -17.76 2.65 6.23
C TYR A 68 -18.60 2.52 4.94
N LYS A 69 -17.96 2.28 3.79
CA LYS A 69 -18.65 2.05 2.52
C LYS A 69 -19.66 0.88 2.62
N LEU A 70 -19.20 -0.29 3.07
CA LEU A 70 -20.02 -1.51 3.11
C LEU A 70 -21.19 -1.38 4.07
N THR A 71 -21.03 -0.67 5.19
CA THR A 71 -22.08 -0.43 6.18
C THR A 71 -23.08 0.62 5.72
N THR A 72 -22.60 1.76 5.20
CA THR A 72 -23.46 2.93 4.89
C THR A 72 -24.06 2.83 3.48
N LYS A 73 -23.26 2.48 2.48
CA LYS A 73 -23.72 2.38 1.09
C LYS A 73 -24.31 1.01 0.75
N LYS A 74 -24.07 0.00 1.59
CA LYS A 74 -24.56 -1.38 1.42
C LYS A 74 -24.26 -1.96 0.04
N THR A 75 -23.10 -1.62 -0.53
CA THR A 75 -22.63 -2.11 -1.83
C THR A 75 -21.14 -2.44 -1.78
N CYS A 76 -20.75 -3.54 -2.39
CA CYS A 76 -19.34 -3.92 -2.60
C CYS A 76 -18.90 -3.78 -4.08
N SER A 77 -19.70 -3.09 -4.90
CA SER A 77 -19.35 -2.84 -6.29
C SER A 77 -17.97 -2.17 -6.41
N GLY A 78 -17.16 -2.60 -7.37
CA GLY A 78 -15.80 -2.09 -7.60
C GLY A 78 -14.74 -2.57 -6.61
N LEU A 79 -15.09 -3.41 -5.61
CA LEU A 79 -14.15 -3.97 -4.64
C LEU A 79 -13.79 -5.41 -4.98
N SER A 80 -12.50 -5.70 -5.13
CA SER A 80 -11.98 -7.05 -5.39
C SER A 80 -11.97 -7.88 -4.13
N LEU A 81 -12.73 -8.97 -4.12
CA LEU A 81 -12.69 -9.98 -3.06
C LEU A 81 -11.33 -10.68 -3.02
N LYS A 82 -10.75 -10.95 -4.19
CA LYS A 82 -9.47 -11.65 -4.32
C LYS A 82 -8.30 -10.85 -3.74
N SER A 83 -8.30 -9.53 -3.93
CA SER A 83 -7.32 -8.66 -3.28
C SER A 83 -7.47 -8.69 -1.75
N GLN A 84 -8.71 -8.67 -1.24
CA GLN A 84 -8.95 -8.76 0.21
C GLN A 84 -8.54 -10.14 0.78
N GLU A 85 -8.75 -11.21 0.03
CA GLU A 85 -8.32 -12.56 0.41
C GLU A 85 -6.79 -12.66 0.48
N LEU A 86 -6.07 -12.13 -0.51
CA LEU A 86 -4.60 -12.04 -0.48
C LEU A 86 -4.10 -11.22 0.70
N THR A 87 -4.76 -10.07 0.97
CA THR A 87 -4.45 -9.24 2.14
C THR A 87 -4.65 -10.01 3.44
N ALA A 88 -5.75 -10.74 3.59
CA ALA A 88 -5.99 -11.56 4.77
C ALA A 88 -4.96 -12.68 4.93
N ILE A 89 -4.54 -13.32 3.83
CA ILE A 89 -3.53 -14.40 3.86
C ILE A 89 -2.20 -13.85 4.40
N TYR A 90 -1.65 -12.78 3.81
CA TYR A 90 -0.35 -12.30 4.27
C TYR A 90 -0.43 -11.70 5.68
N LEU A 91 -1.51 -11.01 6.04
CA LEU A 91 -1.69 -10.48 7.40
C LEU A 91 -1.79 -11.60 8.43
N ALA A 92 -2.56 -12.67 8.15
CA ALA A 92 -2.65 -13.82 9.05
C ALA A 92 -1.29 -14.46 9.33
N VAL A 93 -0.51 -14.69 8.25
CA VAL A 93 0.84 -15.27 8.39
C VAL A 93 1.78 -14.30 9.10
N ARG A 94 1.72 -12.99 8.80
CA ARG A 94 2.54 -11.97 9.46
C ARG A 94 2.23 -11.86 10.94
N VAL A 95 0.96 -11.87 11.34
CA VAL A 95 0.55 -11.88 12.73
C VAL A 95 1.10 -13.09 13.47
N VAL A 96 1.01 -14.29 12.88
CA VAL A 96 1.59 -15.51 13.49
C VAL A 96 3.11 -15.40 13.65
N CYS A 97 3.81 -14.87 12.65
CA CYS A 97 5.26 -14.65 12.74
C CYS A 97 5.62 -13.62 13.83
N SER A 98 4.90 -12.49 13.89
CA SER A 98 5.16 -11.40 14.81
C SER A 98 4.88 -11.79 16.27
N PHE A 99 3.82 -12.56 16.53
CA PHE A 99 3.57 -13.09 17.88
C PHE A 99 4.70 -13.98 18.41
N ASN A 100 5.38 -14.70 17.51
CA ASN A 100 6.50 -15.58 17.89
C ASN A 100 7.82 -14.80 18.05
N LEU A 101 7.92 -13.59 17.50
CA LEU A 101 9.16 -12.83 17.44
C LEU A 101 9.22 -11.71 18.49
N GLU A 102 8.26 -10.81 18.56
CA GLU A 102 8.43 -9.57 19.33
C GLU A 102 7.17 -9.03 20.03
N GLY A 103 5.95 -9.35 19.61
CA GLY A 103 4.68 -8.94 20.25
C GLY A 103 4.55 -7.43 20.53
N ASP A 104 4.93 -6.59 19.58
CA ASP A 104 4.97 -5.14 19.69
C ASP A 104 3.71 -4.42 19.11
N ILE A 105 3.79 -3.09 18.95
CA ILE A 105 2.71 -2.28 18.40
C ILE A 105 2.37 -2.67 16.94
N HIS A 106 3.35 -3.14 16.17
CA HIS A 106 3.16 -3.60 14.80
C HIS A 106 2.27 -4.84 14.77
N THR A 107 2.50 -5.79 15.67
CA THR A 107 1.66 -6.98 15.82
C THR A 107 0.20 -6.61 16.12
N LEU A 108 -0.03 -5.60 16.97
CA LEU A 108 -1.37 -5.13 17.30
C LEU A 108 -2.06 -4.48 16.08
N LEU A 109 -1.34 -3.65 15.32
CA LEU A 109 -1.87 -3.00 14.12
C LEU A 109 -2.18 -4.01 13.01
N ASP A 110 -1.29 -4.98 12.80
CA ASP A 110 -1.51 -6.07 11.84
C ASP A 110 -2.71 -6.94 12.22
N PHE A 111 -2.83 -7.28 13.50
CA PHE A 111 -3.97 -8.06 14.00
C PHE A 111 -5.29 -7.30 13.83
N ALA A 112 -5.33 -6.01 14.18
CA ALA A 112 -6.52 -5.19 13.97
C ALA A 112 -6.88 -5.09 12.48
N THR A 113 -5.89 -4.86 11.62
CA THR A 113 -6.08 -4.78 10.16
C THR A 113 -6.56 -6.12 9.59
N PHE A 114 -6.04 -7.25 10.09
CA PHE A 114 -6.51 -8.58 9.75
C PHE A 114 -8.00 -8.78 10.10
N LEU A 115 -8.41 -8.41 11.31
CA LEU A 115 -9.81 -8.52 11.73
C LEU A 115 -10.73 -7.65 10.86
N PHE A 116 -10.32 -6.42 10.55
CA PHE A 116 -11.08 -5.54 9.67
C PHE A 116 -11.20 -6.12 8.25
N THR A 117 -10.11 -6.66 7.71
CA THR A 117 -10.10 -7.30 6.39
C THR A 117 -10.97 -8.56 6.36
N ALA A 118 -10.90 -9.39 7.40
CA ALA A 118 -11.76 -10.57 7.54
C ALA A 118 -13.24 -10.19 7.59
N TRP A 119 -13.58 -9.10 8.29
CA TRP A 119 -14.94 -8.56 8.31
C TRP A 119 -15.38 -8.06 6.92
N VAL A 120 -14.50 -7.36 6.18
CA VAL A 120 -14.80 -6.94 4.79
C VAL A 120 -15.07 -8.15 3.90
N ILE A 121 -14.26 -9.19 3.97
CA ILE A 121 -14.47 -10.46 3.23
C ILE A 121 -15.82 -11.09 3.60
N PHE A 122 -16.15 -11.15 4.90
CA PHE A 122 -17.43 -11.67 5.36
C PHE A 122 -18.61 -10.87 4.75
N MET A 123 -18.54 -9.55 4.76
CA MET A 123 -19.58 -8.70 4.18
C MET A 123 -19.75 -8.96 2.68
N ILE A 124 -18.65 -9.07 1.91
CA ILE A 124 -18.71 -9.32 0.47
C ILE A 124 -19.28 -10.72 0.19
N ARG A 125 -18.82 -11.76 0.90
CA ARG A 125 -19.20 -13.16 0.64
C ARG A 125 -20.64 -13.48 1.05
N PHE A 126 -21.11 -12.93 2.16
CA PHE A 126 -22.39 -13.34 2.78
C PHE A 126 -23.48 -12.26 2.73
N LYS A 127 -23.15 -11.00 3.03
CA LYS A 127 -24.17 -9.94 3.16
C LYS A 127 -24.44 -9.18 1.87
N LEU A 128 -23.40 -8.91 1.09
CA LEU A 128 -23.48 -8.03 -0.10
C LEU A 128 -23.16 -8.78 -1.40
N LYS A 129 -23.29 -10.10 -1.39
CA LYS A 129 -22.98 -10.98 -2.53
C LYS A 129 -23.69 -10.56 -3.83
N SER A 130 -24.89 -10.03 -3.73
CA SER A 130 -25.70 -9.56 -4.88
C SER A 130 -25.10 -8.34 -5.60
N THR A 131 -24.28 -7.54 -4.91
CA THR A 131 -23.64 -6.35 -5.50
C THR A 131 -22.19 -6.61 -5.94
N TYR A 132 -21.68 -7.83 -5.72
CA TYR A 132 -20.35 -8.24 -6.13
C TYR A 132 -20.32 -8.67 -7.60
N ILE A 133 -19.42 -8.04 -8.40
CA ILE A 133 -19.29 -8.30 -9.84
C ILE A 133 -18.13 -9.27 -10.06
N LYS A 134 -18.43 -10.58 -9.99
CA LYS A 134 -17.45 -11.66 -10.13
C LYS A 134 -16.72 -11.66 -11.48
N GLU A 135 -17.38 -11.22 -12.53
CA GLU A 135 -16.83 -11.19 -13.90
C GLU A 135 -15.64 -10.23 -14.03
N LEU A 136 -15.67 -9.12 -13.28
CA LEU A 136 -14.56 -8.16 -13.25
C LEU A 136 -13.41 -8.61 -12.35
N ASP A 137 -13.67 -9.44 -11.34
CA ASP A 137 -12.67 -9.96 -10.38
C ASP A 137 -12.22 -11.38 -10.78
N ASN A 138 -11.69 -11.50 -11.98
CA ASN A 138 -11.36 -12.78 -12.62
C ASN A 138 -9.90 -13.23 -12.44
N PHE A 139 -9.07 -12.47 -11.70
CA PHE A 139 -7.65 -12.78 -11.56
C PHE A 139 -7.45 -13.99 -10.62
N PRO A 140 -6.81 -15.11 -11.06
CA PRO A 140 -6.62 -16.28 -10.22
C PRO A 140 -5.57 -16.05 -9.13
N ILE A 141 -5.92 -16.28 -7.86
CA ILE A 141 -5.06 -16.05 -6.69
C ILE A 141 -3.77 -16.87 -6.74
N TYR A 142 -3.83 -18.10 -7.26
CA TYR A 142 -2.69 -19.00 -7.31
C TYR A 142 -1.52 -18.48 -8.17
N TYR A 143 -1.79 -17.61 -9.16
CA TYR A 143 -0.73 -16.95 -9.92
C TYR A 143 0.13 -16.00 -9.09
N MET A 144 -0.33 -15.60 -7.91
CA MET A 144 0.44 -14.77 -6.97
C MET A 144 0.98 -15.61 -5.82
N VAL A 145 0.14 -16.46 -5.22
CA VAL A 145 0.52 -17.23 -4.04
C VAL A 145 1.64 -18.21 -4.33
N VAL A 146 1.56 -18.94 -5.45
CA VAL A 146 2.56 -19.98 -5.78
C VAL A 146 3.94 -19.38 -6.08
N PRO A 147 4.11 -18.36 -6.95
CA PRO A 147 5.41 -17.76 -7.17
C PRO A 147 6.00 -17.10 -5.92
N CYS A 148 5.17 -16.44 -5.09
CA CYS A 148 5.62 -15.86 -3.84
C CYS A 148 6.11 -16.92 -2.85
N ALA A 149 5.43 -18.08 -2.77
CA ALA A 149 5.84 -19.20 -1.92
C ALA A 149 7.17 -19.80 -2.39
N ILE A 150 7.33 -20.01 -3.69
CA ILE A 150 8.60 -20.52 -4.28
C ILE A 150 9.73 -19.52 -4.00
N LEU A 151 9.49 -18.22 -4.25
CA LEU A 151 10.49 -17.19 -4.02
C LEU A 151 10.89 -17.10 -2.54
N ALA A 152 9.94 -17.23 -1.63
CA ALA A 152 10.17 -17.23 -0.19
C ALA A 152 11.03 -18.43 0.27
N MET A 153 10.85 -19.59 -0.32
CA MET A 153 11.70 -20.77 -0.05
C MET A 153 13.14 -20.55 -0.53
N LEU A 154 13.33 -19.86 -1.65
CA LEU A 154 14.64 -19.62 -2.25
C LEU A 154 15.38 -18.45 -1.58
N ILE A 155 14.67 -17.36 -1.29
CA ILE A 155 15.26 -16.12 -0.78
C ILE A 155 14.47 -15.67 0.46
N ASN A 156 15.04 -15.90 1.63
CA ASN A 156 14.47 -15.56 2.92
C ASN A 156 15.55 -15.02 3.87
N PRO A 157 15.17 -14.33 4.97
CA PRO A 157 16.14 -13.88 5.96
C PRO A 157 16.84 -15.07 6.63
N ARG A 158 18.16 -14.95 6.85
CA ARG A 158 18.96 -15.95 7.56
C ARG A 158 19.34 -15.38 8.92
N THR A 159 18.55 -15.66 9.94
CA THR A 159 18.79 -15.24 11.33
C THR A 159 18.86 -16.47 12.23
N ALA A 160 19.04 -16.28 13.53
CA ALA A 160 19.13 -17.39 14.50
C ALA A 160 17.80 -18.13 14.78
N HIS A 161 16.70 -17.69 14.18
CA HIS A 161 15.38 -18.29 14.39
C HIS A 161 15.15 -19.51 13.49
N ILE A 162 14.01 -20.18 13.70
CA ILE A 162 13.62 -21.38 12.94
C ILE A 162 13.43 -21.06 11.47
N TYR A 163 14.04 -21.81 10.58
CA TYR A 163 13.96 -21.65 9.10
C TYR A 163 12.53 -21.43 8.58
N PHE A 164 11.57 -22.16 9.13
CA PHE A 164 10.16 -22.02 8.74
C PHE A 164 9.60 -20.63 8.97
N SER A 165 9.93 -19.97 10.08
CA SER A 165 9.52 -18.57 10.35
C SER A 165 10.11 -17.61 9.35
N HIS A 166 11.35 -17.84 8.88
CA HIS A 166 11.99 -17.01 7.85
C HIS A 166 11.28 -17.12 6.49
N VAL A 167 10.91 -18.33 6.10
CA VAL A 167 10.17 -18.58 4.86
C VAL A 167 8.79 -17.92 4.93
N LEU A 168 8.08 -18.07 6.05
CA LEU A 168 6.77 -17.43 6.23
C LEU A 168 6.87 -15.90 6.21
N TRP A 169 7.88 -15.32 6.85
CA TRP A 169 8.11 -13.88 6.82
C TRP A 169 8.38 -13.36 5.41
N ALA A 170 9.27 -14.04 4.68
CA ALA A 170 9.57 -13.72 3.28
C ALA A 170 8.31 -13.84 2.40
N PHE A 171 7.52 -14.87 2.60
CA PHE A 171 6.25 -15.07 1.90
C PHE A 171 5.29 -13.88 2.11
N CYS A 172 5.18 -13.38 3.34
CA CYS A 172 4.36 -12.21 3.64
C CYS A 172 4.82 -10.99 2.83
N VAL A 173 6.12 -10.69 2.84
CA VAL A 173 6.68 -9.53 2.13
C VAL A 173 6.42 -9.62 0.62
N TYR A 174 6.65 -10.78 0.02
CA TYR A 174 6.44 -10.97 -1.42
C TYR A 174 4.95 -10.96 -1.81
N LEU A 175 4.10 -11.61 -1.00
CA LEU A 175 2.67 -11.63 -1.28
C LEU A 175 2.03 -10.25 -1.10
N GLU A 176 2.46 -9.50 -0.08
CA GLU A 176 2.02 -8.13 0.15
C GLU A 176 2.30 -7.25 -1.06
N ALA A 177 3.50 -7.37 -1.66
CA ALA A 177 3.92 -6.57 -2.81
C ALA A 177 2.99 -6.68 -4.04
N VAL A 178 2.32 -7.83 -4.22
CA VAL A 178 1.46 -8.09 -5.38
C VAL A 178 -0.03 -8.17 -5.02
N SER A 179 -0.40 -8.13 -3.74
CA SER A 179 -1.77 -8.36 -3.25
C SER A 179 -2.81 -7.38 -3.78
N VAL A 180 -2.39 -6.18 -4.18
CA VAL A 180 -3.27 -5.14 -4.73
C VAL A 180 -3.60 -5.33 -6.22
N MET A 181 -2.86 -6.18 -6.94
CA MET A 181 -3.02 -6.38 -8.39
C MET A 181 -4.44 -6.75 -8.83
N PRO A 182 -5.17 -7.68 -8.16
CA PRO A 182 -6.56 -7.97 -8.55
C PRO A 182 -7.47 -6.75 -8.43
N GLN A 183 -7.28 -5.92 -7.41
CA GLN A 183 -8.04 -4.69 -7.23
C GLN A 183 -7.80 -3.70 -8.36
N LEU A 184 -6.54 -3.46 -8.72
CA LEU A 184 -6.20 -2.55 -9.82
C LEU A 184 -6.71 -3.07 -11.16
N ARG A 185 -6.57 -4.38 -11.43
CA ARG A 185 -7.11 -5.00 -12.64
C ARG A 185 -8.62 -4.86 -12.72
N MET A 186 -9.32 -5.10 -11.61
CA MET A 186 -10.76 -4.90 -11.54
C MET A 186 -11.15 -3.44 -11.85
N MET A 187 -10.38 -2.48 -11.32
CA MET A 187 -10.61 -1.05 -11.56
C MET A 187 -10.32 -0.64 -13.01
N GLN A 188 -9.30 -1.22 -13.64
CA GLN A 188 -9.00 -1.02 -15.06
C GLN A 188 -10.12 -1.56 -15.97
N ASN A 189 -10.70 -2.70 -15.63
CA ASN A 189 -11.81 -3.31 -16.35
C ASN A 189 -13.15 -2.57 -16.12
N ALA A 190 -13.26 -1.80 -15.04
CA ALA A 190 -14.45 -1.02 -14.74
C ALA A 190 -14.43 0.32 -15.49
N LYS A 191 -15.53 0.68 -16.18
CA LYS A 191 -15.64 1.96 -16.90
C LYS A 191 -15.58 3.17 -15.97
N MET A 192 -15.98 3.01 -14.72
CA MET A 192 -16.01 4.06 -13.70
C MET A 192 -15.58 3.48 -12.33
N ILE A 193 -14.73 4.22 -11.62
CA ILE A 193 -14.24 3.83 -10.31
C ILE A 193 -15.05 4.58 -9.26
N GLU A 194 -15.59 3.83 -8.30
CA GLU A 194 -16.35 4.40 -7.20
C GLU A 194 -15.43 5.15 -6.23
N PRO A 195 -15.85 6.34 -5.72
CA PRO A 195 -15.00 7.19 -4.90
C PRO A 195 -14.42 6.52 -3.64
N PHE A 196 -15.21 5.75 -2.90
CA PHE A 196 -14.74 5.10 -1.67
C PHE A 196 -13.68 4.02 -1.94
N THR A 197 -13.86 3.26 -3.01
CA THR A 197 -12.84 2.29 -3.45
C THR A 197 -11.56 3.02 -3.89
N ALA A 198 -11.71 4.14 -4.58
CA ALA A 198 -10.57 4.98 -4.96
C ALA A 198 -9.83 5.55 -3.75
N HIS A 199 -10.53 6.01 -2.71
CA HIS A 199 -9.92 6.49 -1.45
C HIS A 199 -9.15 5.38 -0.74
N TYR A 200 -9.70 4.16 -0.72
CA TYR A 200 -9.01 2.99 -0.16
C TYR A 200 -7.71 2.68 -0.89
N VAL A 201 -7.75 2.59 -2.24
CA VAL A 201 -6.55 2.27 -3.03
C VAL A 201 -5.52 3.41 -2.95
N PHE A 202 -5.96 4.66 -2.85
CA PHE A 202 -5.07 5.79 -2.60
C PHE A 202 -4.41 5.71 -1.21
N ALA A 203 -5.16 5.34 -0.18
CA ALA A 203 -4.59 5.11 1.16
C ALA A 203 -3.55 3.98 1.14
N LEU A 204 -3.80 2.88 0.41
CA LEU A 204 -2.80 1.84 0.19
C LEU A 204 -1.53 2.40 -0.47
N GLY A 205 -1.67 3.21 -1.53
CA GLY A 205 -0.53 3.85 -2.19
C GLY A 205 0.29 4.72 -1.26
N MET A 206 -0.37 5.52 -0.42
CA MET A 206 0.30 6.34 0.60
C MET A 206 1.02 5.49 1.64
N ALA A 207 0.39 4.41 2.12
CA ALA A 207 1.02 3.47 3.04
C ALA A 207 2.30 2.86 2.43
N ARG A 208 2.25 2.42 1.17
CA ARG A 208 3.42 1.83 0.48
C ARG A 208 4.53 2.84 0.22
N PHE A 209 4.19 4.07 -0.08
CA PHE A 209 5.18 5.14 -0.20
C PHE A 209 5.94 5.36 1.12
N LEU A 210 5.25 5.34 2.27
CA LEU A 210 5.90 5.47 3.58
C LEU A 210 6.75 4.24 3.94
N ALA A 211 6.28 3.03 3.62
CA ALA A 211 7.06 1.81 3.80
C ALA A 211 8.35 1.83 2.95
N CYS A 212 8.25 2.23 1.68
CA CYS A 212 9.43 2.39 0.81
C CYS A 212 10.39 3.46 1.36
N ALA A 213 9.88 4.59 1.87
CA ALA A 213 10.69 5.62 2.50
C ALA A 213 11.43 5.10 3.75
N HIS A 214 10.77 4.30 4.59
CA HIS A 214 11.38 3.62 5.73
C HIS A 214 12.61 2.79 5.30
N TRP A 215 12.47 1.94 4.28
CA TRP A 215 13.57 1.11 3.77
C TRP A 215 14.72 1.94 3.20
N ILE A 216 14.43 3.02 2.45
CA ILE A 216 15.46 3.92 1.91
C ILE A 216 16.24 4.57 3.05
N ILE A 217 15.56 5.05 4.08
CA ILE A 217 16.20 5.67 5.25
C ILE A 217 17.06 4.65 5.98
N GLN A 218 16.57 3.44 6.17
CA GLN A 218 17.31 2.34 6.81
C GLN A 218 18.61 2.00 6.06
N VAL A 219 18.58 1.95 4.72
CA VAL A 219 19.79 1.77 3.90
C VAL A 219 20.79 2.90 4.15
N TYR A 220 20.30 4.14 4.16
CA TYR A 220 21.15 5.31 4.37
C TYR A 220 21.78 5.32 5.78
N GLU A 221 21.00 5.08 6.83
CA GLU A 221 21.46 5.07 8.23
C GLU A 221 22.47 3.95 8.52
N THR A 222 22.32 2.81 7.87
CA THR A 222 23.26 1.69 7.97
C THR A 222 24.50 1.83 7.10
N GLY A 223 24.63 2.96 6.38
CA GLY A 223 25.74 3.19 5.43
C GLY A 223 25.80 2.13 4.33
N GLY A 224 24.68 1.52 3.96
CA GLY A 224 24.61 0.48 2.95
C GLY A 224 25.19 -0.88 3.34
N ARG A 225 25.55 -1.10 4.62
CA ARG A 225 26.18 -2.36 5.08
C ARG A 225 25.41 -3.61 4.66
N TYR A 226 24.08 -3.57 4.70
CA TYR A 226 23.25 -4.70 4.29
C TYR A 226 23.33 -5.00 2.78
N LEU A 227 23.63 -4.00 1.95
CA LEU A 227 23.82 -4.20 0.51
C LEU A 227 25.15 -4.89 0.20
N PHE A 228 26.20 -4.66 1.00
CA PHE A 228 27.48 -5.35 0.81
C PHE A 228 27.38 -6.87 1.10
N LEU A 229 26.41 -7.31 1.90
CA LEU A 229 26.17 -8.73 2.15
C LEU A 229 25.74 -9.51 0.91
N VAL A 230 25.30 -8.84 -0.14
CA VAL A 230 24.97 -9.46 -1.44
C VAL A 230 26.18 -10.21 -2.02
N GLY A 231 27.39 -9.68 -1.87
CA GLY A 231 28.64 -10.33 -2.27
C GLY A 231 28.91 -11.66 -1.57
N TYR A 232 28.27 -11.89 -0.41
CA TYR A 232 28.33 -13.15 0.37
C TYR A 232 27.09 -14.04 0.15
N GLY A 233 26.27 -13.77 -0.88
CA GLY A 233 25.08 -14.55 -1.21
C GLY A 233 23.87 -14.27 -0.34
N TYR A 234 23.85 -13.17 0.42
CA TYR A 234 22.70 -12.76 1.22
C TYR A 234 21.76 -11.87 0.42
N LEU A 235 20.84 -12.48 -0.32
CA LEU A 235 19.94 -11.80 -1.26
C LEU A 235 18.65 -11.28 -0.63
N TRP A 236 18.37 -11.57 0.64
CA TRP A 236 17.12 -11.18 1.29
C TRP A 236 16.89 -9.67 1.29
N PHE A 237 17.88 -8.91 1.75
CA PHE A 237 17.72 -7.46 1.91
C PHE A 237 17.43 -6.72 0.59
N PRO A 238 18.19 -6.93 -0.51
CA PRO A 238 17.86 -6.32 -1.79
C PRO A 238 16.51 -6.80 -2.36
N MET A 239 16.10 -8.04 -2.08
CA MET A 239 14.81 -8.54 -2.53
C MET A 239 13.63 -7.93 -1.75
N ALA A 240 13.80 -7.66 -0.45
CA ALA A 240 12.80 -6.94 0.34
C ALA A 240 12.63 -5.50 -0.17
N ILE A 241 13.73 -4.79 -0.44
CA ILE A 241 13.70 -3.45 -1.05
C ILE A 241 13.05 -3.50 -2.44
N LEU A 242 13.39 -4.48 -3.27
CA LEU A 242 12.79 -4.64 -4.59
C LEU A 242 11.28 -4.88 -4.50
N ALA A 243 10.82 -5.68 -3.54
CA ALA A 243 9.40 -5.90 -3.30
C ALA A 243 8.66 -4.59 -2.96
N GLU A 244 9.25 -3.74 -2.10
CA GLU A 244 8.69 -2.43 -1.77
C GLU A 244 8.69 -1.45 -2.97
N ILE A 245 9.74 -1.45 -3.77
CA ILE A 245 9.80 -0.66 -5.00
C ILE A 245 8.74 -1.11 -5.99
N VAL A 246 8.60 -2.40 -6.23
CA VAL A 246 7.59 -2.98 -7.14
C VAL A 246 6.18 -2.60 -6.68
N GLN A 247 5.88 -2.73 -5.41
CA GLN A 247 4.60 -2.39 -4.83
C GLN A 247 4.27 -0.90 -4.95
N THR A 248 5.25 -0.05 -4.67
CA THR A 248 5.11 1.40 -4.83
C THR A 248 4.89 1.76 -6.30
N PHE A 249 5.63 1.14 -7.22
CA PHE A 249 5.50 1.37 -8.65
C PHE A 249 4.12 0.96 -9.20
N ILE A 250 3.60 -0.19 -8.75
CA ILE A 250 2.25 -0.67 -9.12
C ILE A 250 1.17 0.36 -8.76
N LEU A 251 1.33 1.06 -7.64
CA LEU A 251 0.33 2.00 -7.11
C LEU A 251 0.54 3.45 -7.56
N VAL A 252 1.75 3.82 -8.01
CA VAL A 252 2.07 5.22 -8.35
C VAL A 252 1.22 5.76 -9.49
N ASP A 253 0.94 4.95 -10.50
CA ASP A 253 0.12 5.35 -11.64
C ASP A 253 -1.33 5.64 -11.21
N PHE A 254 -1.91 4.76 -10.40
CA PHE A 254 -3.22 4.99 -9.81
C PHE A 254 -3.25 6.28 -8.95
N CYS A 255 -2.26 6.47 -8.07
CA CYS A 255 -2.18 7.66 -7.22
C CYS A 255 -2.08 8.94 -8.06
N TYR A 256 -1.34 8.92 -9.17
CA TYR A 256 -1.27 10.05 -10.09
C TYR A 256 -2.64 10.40 -10.67
N TYR A 257 -3.39 9.42 -11.20
CA TYR A 257 -4.72 9.66 -11.77
C TYR A 257 -5.73 10.08 -10.70
N TYR A 258 -5.63 9.51 -9.49
CA TYR A 258 -6.45 9.89 -8.35
C TYR A 258 -6.26 11.37 -7.98
N ILE A 259 -5.02 11.82 -7.77
CA ILE A 259 -4.69 13.21 -7.45
C ILE A 259 -5.13 14.15 -8.57
N LYS A 260 -4.88 13.76 -9.82
CA LYS A 260 -5.30 14.54 -10.98
C LYS A 260 -6.82 14.73 -11.04
N SER A 261 -7.58 13.68 -10.83
CA SER A 261 -9.05 13.71 -10.82
C SER A 261 -9.58 14.55 -9.65
N PHE A 262 -9.02 14.35 -8.46
CA PHE A 262 -9.37 15.10 -7.27
C PHE A 262 -9.13 16.62 -7.45
N MET A 263 -7.99 17.00 -8.03
CA MET A 263 -7.66 18.41 -8.33
C MET A 263 -8.60 19.03 -9.38
N GLN A 264 -9.21 18.21 -10.24
CA GLN A 264 -10.20 18.68 -11.23
C GLN A 264 -11.62 18.76 -10.65
N GLY A 265 -11.80 18.41 -9.38
CA GLY A 265 -13.12 18.36 -8.74
C GLY A 265 -14.01 17.22 -9.26
N GLN A 266 -13.43 16.23 -9.95
CA GLN A 266 -14.14 15.07 -10.44
C GLN A 266 -14.10 13.97 -9.39
N LEU A 267 -15.26 13.57 -8.87
CA LEU A 267 -15.39 12.45 -7.93
C LEU A 267 -15.24 11.08 -8.61
N ILE A 268 -15.35 11.04 -9.94
CA ILE A 268 -15.30 9.80 -10.73
C ILE A 268 -13.96 9.75 -11.45
N ILE A 269 -13.16 8.73 -11.13
CA ILE A 269 -11.85 8.50 -11.74
C ILE A 269 -12.04 7.62 -12.96
N ARG A 270 -11.50 8.08 -14.10
CA ARG A 270 -11.35 7.26 -15.31
C ARG A 270 -9.88 6.93 -15.48
N MET A 271 -9.56 5.65 -15.42
CA MET A 271 -8.22 5.20 -15.78
C MET A 271 -8.14 5.05 -17.30
N PRO A 272 -7.04 5.46 -17.94
CA PRO A 272 -6.81 5.11 -19.34
C PRO A 272 -6.63 3.58 -19.41
N VAL A 273 -7.30 2.98 -20.39
CA VAL A 273 -7.17 1.55 -20.71
C VAL A 273 -5.89 1.35 -21.50
#